data_a3bae89ede4a2020231f7bff1fbb8299
#
_entry.id   a3bae89ede4a2020231f7bff1fbb8299
#
_cell.length_a   1.000
_cell.length_b   1.000
_cell.length_c   1.000
_cell.angle_alpha   90.00
_cell.angle_beta   90.00
_cell.angle_gamma   90.00
#
_symmetry.space_group_name_H-M   'P 1'
#
loop_
_entity.id
_entity.type
_entity.pdbx_description
1 polymer ?
#
loop_
_entity_poly.entity_id
_entity_poly.type
_entity_poly.pdbx_seq_one_letter_code
_entity_poly.pdbx_strand_id
1 'polypeptide(L)'
;MLDVWIILLILFGVSLLISSIGFKKFVWFLSVGYGLSILGCGIALLIIYFVENNINITGLIACILLIVYGFRLGGFLLIRELKMTSYQKTLQEVTKTEKPIPMFVKVSIWIVCSLLYMGQASGVMFVLQSRIFTSFFDVTVLEIVGVSIMALGIFIEALADHQKSKSKKIDPSKPAMSGLYKICRCPNYYGEILMWTGVLVFFFTICTFAPWWMYVICILAYISIVYVMLNGAKRLEGRQL
;
A
#
# COMPACT_ATOMS: atom_id res chain seq x y z
N MET A 1 -17.29 1.07 -21.10
CA MET A 1 -16.47 0.65 -19.93
C MET A 1 -15.72 -0.62 -20.28
N LEU A 2 -14.44 -0.67 -19.94
CA LEU A 2 -13.62 -1.88 -20.08
C LEU A 2 -14.20 -2.99 -19.19
N ASP A 3 -13.99 -4.25 -19.58
CA ASP A 3 -14.36 -5.38 -18.76
C ASP A 3 -13.54 -5.41 -17.44
N VAL A 4 -14.16 -5.82 -16.34
CA VAL A 4 -13.53 -5.86 -15.02
C VAL A 4 -12.25 -6.72 -15.00
N TRP A 5 -12.23 -7.83 -15.75
CA TRP A 5 -11.08 -8.71 -15.84
C TRP A 5 -9.92 -8.08 -16.60
N ILE A 6 -10.23 -7.27 -17.64
CA ILE A 6 -9.21 -6.52 -18.37
C ILE A 6 -8.54 -5.50 -17.45
N ILE A 7 -9.32 -4.78 -16.65
CA ILE A 7 -8.74 -3.81 -15.69
C ILE A 7 -7.90 -4.51 -14.62
N LEU A 8 -8.36 -5.64 -14.09
CA LEU A 8 -7.55 -6.45 -13.16
C LEU A 8 -6.23 -6.89 -13.81
N LEU A 9 -6.26 -7.34 -15.08
CA LEU A 9 -5.04 -7.71 -15.81
C LEU A 9 -4.11 -6.51 -16.02
N ILE A 10 -4.65 -5.31 -16.28
CA ILE A 10 -3.86 -4.07 -16.38
C ILE A 10 -3.19 -3.78 -15.04
N LEU A 11 -3.93 -3.80 -13.93
CA LEU A 11 -3.36 -3.56 -12.60
C LEU A 11 -2.32 -4.60 -12.22
N PHE A 12 -2.55 -5.87 -12.56
CA PHE A 12 -1.56 -6.93 -12.36
C PHE A 12 -0.30 -6.70 -13.20
N GLY A 13 -0.45 -6.37 -14.48
CA GLY A 13 0.66 -6.04 -15.39
C GLY A 13 1.48 -4.84 -14.89
N VAL A 14 0.82 -3.78 -14.46
CA VAL A 14 1.47 -2.60 -13.83
C VAL A 14 2.25 -3.02 -12.59
N SER A 15 1.64 -3.83 -11.72
CA SER A 15 2.29 -4.32 -10.51
C SER A 15 3.49 -5.22 -10.81
N LEU A 16 3.39 -6.12 -11.81
CA LEU A 16 4.51 -6.96 -12.27
C LEU A 16 5.67 -6.11 -12.80
N LEU A 17 5.39 -5.17 -13.68
CA LEU A 17 6.41 -4.32 -14.29
C LEU A 17 7.15 -3.50 -13.22
N ILE A 18 6.43 -2.82 -12.35
CA ILE A 18 7.02 -1.94 -11.34
C ILE A 18 7.76 -2.74 -10.27
N SER A 19 7.15 -3.80 -9.73
CA SER A 19 7.78 -4.62 -8.68
C SER A 19 8.99 -5.43 -9.18
N SER A 20 9.21 -5.56 -10.51
CA SER A 20 10.37 -6.22 -11.09
C SER A 20 11.73 -5.65 -10.62
N ILE A 21 11.75 -4.41 -10.09
CA ILE A 21 12.94 -3.84 -9.43
C ILE A 21 13.44 -4.72 -8.27
N GLY A 22 12.60 -5.57 -7.69
CA GLY A 22 12.94 -6.54 -6.66
C GLY A 22 13.94 -7.62 -7.11
N PHE A 23 14.11 -7.85 -8.43
CA PHE A 23 15.15 -8.73 -8.94
C PHE A 23 16.56 -8.18 -8.69
N LYS A 24 16.72 -6.85 -8.62
CA LYS A 24 18.00 -6.22 -8.25
C LYS A 24 18.30 -6.40 -6.76
N LYS A 25 17.29 -6.31 -5.89
CA LYS A 25 17.41 -6.44 -4.46
C LYS A 25 16.12 -7.04 -3.89
N PHE A 26 16.21 -8.28 -3.38
CA PHE A 26 15.05 -9.07 -2.98
C PHE A 26 14.04 -8.34 -2.08
N VAL A 27 14.53 -7.57 -1.11
CA VAL A 27 13.70 -6.76 -0.21
C VAL A 27 12.84 -5.75 -0.97
N TRP A 28 13.25 -5.33 -2.16
CA TRP A 28 12.50 -4.35 -2.96
C TRP A 28 11.19 -4.90 -3.52
N PHE A 29 11.03 -6.22 -3.60
CA PHE A 29 9.70 -6.77 -3.91
C PHE A 29 8.66 -6.30 -2.89
N LEU A 30 9.01 -6.28 -1.60
CA LEU A 30 8.11 -6.01 -0.47
C LEU A 30 8.18 -4.56 0.06
N SER A 31 9.11 -3.75 -0.41
CA SER A 31 9.32 -2.38 0.07
C SER A 31 9.08 -1.35 -1.04
N VAL A 32 10.12 -0.98 -1.77
CA VAL A 32 10.05 0.04 -2.83
C VAL A 32 9.07 -0.38 -3.92
N GLY A 33 9.11 -1.65 -4.34
CA GLY A 33 8.19 -2.22 -5.33
C GLY A 33 6.74 -2.15 -4.91
N TYR A 34 6.45 -2.37 -3.64
CA TYR A 34 5.11 -2.21 -3.07
C TYR A 34 4.59 -0.78 -3.25
N GLY A 35 5.27 0.20 -2.67
CA GLY A 35 4.83 1.60 -2.75
C GLY A 35 4.66 2.08 -4.19
N LEU A 36 5.66 1.82 -5.05
CA LEU A 36 5.60 2.23 -6.46
C LEU A 36 4.53 1.47 -7.26
N SER A 37 4.21 0.22 -6.93
CA SER A 37 3.12 -0.52 -7.59
C SER A 37 1.76 0.08 -7.24
N ILE A 38 1.53 0.46 -5.98
CA ILE A 38 0.29 1.15 -5.59
C ILE A 38 0.18 2.52 -6.28
N LEU A 39 1.28 3.27 -6.40
CA LEU A 39 1.34 4.49 -7.19
C LEU A 39 0.91 4.24 -8.64
N GLY A 40 1.50 3.24 -9.29
CA GLY A 40 1.18 2.88 -10.67
C GLY A 40 -0.26 2.42 -10.86
N CYS A 41 -0.80 1.61 -9.94
CA CYS A 41 -2.20 1.20 -9.95
C CYS A 41 -3.14 2.40 -9.78
N GLY A 42 -2.83 3.34 -8.86
CA GLY A 42 -3.61 4.56 -8.68
C GLY A 42 -3.65 5.42 -9.94
N ILE A 43 -2.51 5.59 -10.63
CA ILE A 43 -2.42 6.31 -11.91
C ILE A 43 -3.23 5.58 -13.00
N ALA A 44 -3.10 4.25 -13.11
CA ALA A 44 -3.84 3.46 -14.09
C ALA A 44 -5.36 3.59 -13.92
N LEU A 45 -5.85 3.47 -12.67
CA LEU A 45 -7.27 3.65 -12.36
C LEU A 45 -7.75 5.06 -12.71
N LEU A 46 -6.98 6.07 -12.32
CA LEU A 46 -7.33 7.46 -12.64
C LEU A 46 -7.47 7.68 -14.15
N ILE A 47 -6.52 7.19 -14.94
CA ILE A 47 -6.55 7.33 -16.40
C ILE A 47 -7.75 6.59 -16.99
N ILE A 48 -7.96 5.32 -16.61
CA ILE A 48 -9.05 4.49 -17.15
C ILE A 48 -10.39 5.17 -16.92
N TYR A 49 -10.73 5.49 -15.66
CA TYR A 49 -12.05 6.00 -15.34
C TYR A 49 -12.27 7.47 -15.73
N PHE A 50 -11.18 8.23 -15.87
CA PHE A 50 -11.26 9.57 -16.46
C PHE A 50 -11.59 9.51 -17.94
N VAL A 51 -10.95 8.61 -18.70
CA VAL A 51 -11.22 8.42 -20.14
C VAL A 51 -12.63 7.84 -20.38
N GLU A 52 -13.09 6.97 -19.49
CA GLU A 52 -14.43 6.39 -19.57
C GLU A 52 -15.53 7.34 -19.08
N ASN A 53 -15.20 8.54 -18.61
CA ASN A 53 -16.13 9.49 -17.98
C ASN A 53 -16.99 8.87 -16.87
N ASN A 54 -16.46 7.88 -16.15
CA ASN A 54 -17.14 7.20 -15.06
C ASN A 54 -16.37 7.38 -13.75
N ILE A 55 -16.18 8.60 -13.33
CA ILE A 55 -15.52 8.94 -12.07
C ILE A 55 -16.30 10.05 -11.34
N ASN A 56 -16.60 9.82 -10.07
CA ASN A 56 -17.13 10.84 -9.18
C ASN A 56 -16.01 11.46 -8.33
N ILE A 57 -16.35 12.50 -7.56
CA ILE A 57 -15.37 13.24 -6.75
C ILE A 57 -14.67 12.33 -5.70
N THR A 58 -15.39 11.42 -5.07
CA THR A 58 -14.82 10.52 -4.07
C THR A 58 -13.92 9.46 -4.71
N GLY A 59 -14.28 8.95 -5.89
CA GLY A 59 -13.43 8.07 -6.69
C GLY A 59 -12.15 8.76 -7.16
N LEU A 60 -12.26 10.02 -7.60
CA LEU A 60 -11.10 10.84 -7.94
C LEU A 60 -10.18 11.01 -6.72
N ILE A 61 -10.74 11.37 -5.56
CA ILE A 61 -9.97 11.51 -4.31
C ILE A 61 -9.32 10.17 -3.93
N ALA A 62 -10.04 9.05 -4.03
CA ALA A 62 -9.48 7.72 -3.71
C ALA A 62 -8.29 7.37 -4.61
N CYS A 63 -8.37 7.62 -5.94
CA CYS A 63 -7.24 7.43 -6.85
C CYS A 63 -6.06 8.34 -6.49
N ILE A 64 -6.31 9.61 -6.19
CA ILE A 64 -5.26 10.56 -5.76
C ILE A 64 -4.61 10.09 -4.45
N LEU A 65 -5.38 9.59 -3.48
CA LEU A 65 -4.85 9.08 -2.23
C LEU A 65 -3.98 7.83 -2.44
N LEU A 66 -4.34 6.91 -3.35
CA LEU A 66 -3.47 5.79 -3.74
C LEU A 66 -2.15 6.29 -4.35
N ILE A 67 -2.20 7.30 -5.22
CA ILE A 67 -1.03 7.92 -5.85
C ILE A 67 -0.13 8.57 -4.78
N VAL A 68 -0.70 9.39 -3.91
CA VAL A 68 0.02 10.08 -2.82
C VAL A 68 0.65 9.06 -1.86
N TYR A 69 -0.11 8.06 -1.45
CA TYR A 69 0.37 6.98 -0.60
C TYR A 69 1.56 6.25 -1.22
N GLY A 70 1.40 5.79 -2.45
CA GLY A 70 2.42 5.01 -3.14
C GLY A 70 3.70 5.83 -3.42
N PHE A 71 3.56 7.09 -3.84
CA PHE A 71 4.68 8.01 -4.05
C PHE A 71 5.43 8.28 -2.75
N ARG A 72 4.70 8.61 -1.67
CA ARG A 72 5.30 8.89 -0.36
C ARG A 72 6.02 7.66 0.19
N LEU A 73 5.35 6.50 0.21
CA LEU A 73 5.91 5.28 0.77
C LEU A 73 7.10 4.78 -0.07
N GLY A 74 6.91 4.63 -1.37
CA GLY A 74 7.96 4.18 -2.28
C GLY A 74 9.18 5.12 -2.27
N GLY A 75 8.94 6.43 -2.31
CA GLY A 75 9.99 7.44 -2.24
C GLY A 75 10.72 7.44 -0.90
N PHE A 76 10.00 7.37 0.23
CA PHE A 76 10.60 7.28 1.56
C PHE A 76 11.49 6.04 1.72
N LEU A 77 10.99 4.88 1.30
CA LEU A 77 11.72 3.62 1.38
C LEU A 77 12.96 3.63 0.49
N LEU A 78 12.85 4.17 -0.72
CA LEU A 78 13.98 4.30 -1.64
C LEU A 78 15.06 5.22 -1.07
N ILE A 79 14.68 6.42 -0.57
CA ILE A 79 15.63 7.36 0.05
C ILE A 79 16.30 6.74 1.28
N ARG A 80 15.54 6.04 2.12
CA ARG A 80 16.07 5.33 3.29
C ARG A 80 17.12 4.30 2.89
N GLU A 81 16.87 3.52 1.87
CA GLU A 81 17.78 2.48 1.42
C GLU A 81 19.03 3.01 0.71
N LEU A 82 18.91 4.13 0.00
CA LEU A 82 20.04 4.74 -0.71
C LEU A 82 20.91 5.63 0.18
N LYS A 83 20.33 6.31 1.17
CA LYS A 83 21.03 7.36 1.94
C LYS A 83 21.35 6.97 3.40
N MET A 84 20.70 5.98 4.00
CA MET A 84 20.94 5.62 5.40
C MET A 84 21.98 4.51 5.53
N THR A 85 23.22 4.88 5.80
CA THR A 85 24.36 3.96 6.00
C THR A 85 24.15 2.94 7.13
N SER A 86 23.48 3.33 8.21
CA SER A 86 23.12 2.40 9.30
C SER A 86 22.17 1.28 8.84
N TYR A 87 21.18 1.63 8.04
CA TYR A 87 20.26 0.66 7.47
C TYR A 87 20.95 -0.26 6.45
N GLN A 88 21.85 0.29 5.63
CA GLN A 88 22.65 -0.49 4.67
C GLN A 88 23.57 -1.49 5.38
N LYS A 89 24.20 -1.11 6.50
CA LYS A 89 25.02 -2.03 7.31
C LYS A 89 24.21 -3.18 7.86
N THR A 90 23.08 -2.88 8.51
CA THR A 90 22.18 -3.93 9.05
C THR A 90 21.67 -4.86 7.95
N LEU A 91 21.35 -4.32 6.77
CA LEU A 91 20.90 -5.14 5.65
C LEU A 91 22.02 -6.02 5.08
N GLN A 92 23.25 -5.50 5.01
CA GLN A 92 24.43 -6.26 4.59
C GLN A 92 24.78 -7.39 5.58
N GLU A 93 24.65 -7.15 6.87
CA GLU A 93 24.88 -8.16 7.90
C GLU A 93 23.88 -9.31 7.80
N VAL A 94 22.59 -9.00 7.60
CA VAL A 94 21.53 -10.00 7.40
C VAL A 94 21.74 -10.76 6.10
N THR A 95 22.08 -10.10 4.99
CA THR A 95 22.25 -10.76 3.68
C THR A 95 23.57 -11.52 3.54
N LYS A 96 24.61 -11.19 4.29
CA LYS A 96 25.88 -11.97 4.28
C LYS A 96 25.74 -13.37 4.87
N THR A 97 24.78 -13.57 5.77
CA THR A 97 24.52 -14.85 6.45
C THR A 97 23.52 -15.74 5.68
N GLU A 98 22.84 -15.21 4.68
CA GLU A 98 21.81 -15.94 3.92
C GLU A 98 22.39 -16.59 2.65
N LYS A 99 22.02 -17.85 2.40
CA LYS A 99 22.27 -18.53 1.13
C LYS A 99 21.60 -17.75 -0.02
N PRO A 100 22.18 -17.73 -1.24
CA PRO A 100 21.57 -17.06 -2.37
C PRO A 100 20.16 -17.61 -2.64
N ILE A 101 19.16 -16.71 -2.68
CA ILE A 101 17.77 -17.10 -2.89
C ILE A 101 17.61 -17.64 -4.30
N PRO A 102 17.10 -18.89 -4.50
CA PRO A 102 16.89 -19.47 -5.80
C PRO A 102 15.99 -18.60 -6.69
N MET A 103 16.25 -18.60 -8.01
CA MET A 103 15.50 -17.79 -8.96
C MET A 103 14.01 -18.13 -8.96
N PHE A 104 13.67 -19.41 -8.82
CA PHE A 104 12.27 -19.85 -8.72
C PHE A 104 11.54 -19.18 -7.55
N VAL A 105 12.18 -19.09 -6.36
CA VAL A 105 11.60 -18.41 -5.18
C VAL A 105 11.40 -16.92 -5.44
N LYS A 106 12.36 -16.25 -6.09
CA LYS A 106 12.23 -14.84 -6.48
C LYS A 106 11.05 -14.60 -7.41
N VAL A 107 10.89 -15.45 -8.43
CA VAL A 107 9.77 -15.36 -9.37
C VAL A 107 8.44 -15.61 -8.69
N SER A 108 8.36 -16.63 -7.84
CA SER A 108 7.13 -16.92 -7.08
C SER A 108 6.72 -15.74 -6.17
N ILE A 109 7.66 -15.17 -5.45
CA ILE A 109 7.40 -14.01 -4.59
C ILE A 109 7.01 -12.79 -5.40
N TRP A 110 7.67 -12.55 -6.53
CA TRP A 110 7.33 -11.46 -7.45
C TRP A 110 5.87 -11.54 -7.93
N ILE A 111 5.43 -12.72 -8.37
CA ILE A 111 4.05 -12.96 -8.82
C ILE A 111 3.07 -12.76 -7.67
N VAL A 112 3.32 -13.37 -6.51
CA VAL A 112 2.44 -13.26 -5.33
C VAL A 112 2.33 -11.83 -4.85
N CYS A 113 3.44 -11.11 -4.74
CA CYS A 113 3.43 -9.69 -4.35
C CYS A 113 2.62 -8.85 -5.35
N SER A 114 2.80 -9.08 -6.66
CA SER A 114 2.06 -8.33 -7.69
C SER A 114 0.56 -8.60 -7.65
N LEU A 115 0.14 -9.84 -7.35
CA LEU A 115 -1.27 -10.18 -7.12
C LEU A 115 -1.83 -9.46 -5.88
N LEU A 116 -1.05 -9.38 -4.81
CA LEU A 116 -1.45 -8.65 -3.60
C LEU A 116 -1.61 -7.15 -3.87
N TYR A 117 -0.71 -6.52 -4.62
CA TYR A 117 -0.79 -5.09 -4.94
C TYR A 117 -1.97 -4.77 -5.85
N MET A 118 -2.24 -5.62 -6.85
CA MET A 118 -3.47 -5.57 -7.65
C MET A 118 -4.71 -5.68 -6.74
N GLY A 119 -4.74 -6.68 -5.84
CA GLY A 119 -5.84 -6.90 -4.92
C GLY A 119 -6.08 -5.72 -3.98
N GLN A 120 -5.03 -5.06 -3.49
CA GLN A 120 -5.14 -3.87 -2.65
C GLN A 120 -5.76 -2.68 -3.39
N ALA A 121 -5.39 -2.45 -4.65
CA ALA A 121 -5.97 -1.37 -5.46
C ALA A 121 -7.39 -1.70 -5.94
N SER A 122 -7.76 -2.99 -6.00
CA SER A 122 -9.04 -3.45 -6.56
C SER A 122 -10.27 -2.95 -5.80
N GLY A 123 -10.16 -2.64 -4.49
CA GLY A 123 -11.29 -2.10 -3.73
C GLY A 123 -11.81 -0.79 -4.31
N VAL A 124 -10.92 0.12 -4.71
CA VAL A 124 -11.29 1.36 -5.40
C VAL A 124 -11.80 1.06 -6.81
N MET A 125 -11.11 0.18 -7.53
CA MET A 125 -11.49 -0.23 -8.89
C MET A 125 -12.91 -0.80 -8.94
N PHE A 126 -13.28 -1.70 -8.01
CA PHE A 126 -14.59 -2.33 -8.01
C PHE A 126 -15.73 -1.33 -7.81
N VAL A 127 -15.54 -0.30 -6.96
CA VAL A 127 -16.54 0.75 -6.80
C VAL A 127 -16.72 1.53 -8.09
N LEU A 128 -15.63 1.99 -8.70
CA LEU A 128 -15.64 2.74 -9.95
C LEU A 128 -16.20 1.92 -11.13
N GLN A 129 -15.96 0.60 -11.14
CA GLN A 129 -16.45 -0.29 -12.18
C GLN A 129 -17.93 -0.66 -12.01
N SER A 130 -18.38 -0.81 -10.78
CA SER A 130 -19.73 -1.34 -10.48
C SER A 130 -20.80 -0.26 -10.41
N ARG A 131 -20.41 1.00 -10.30
CA ARG A 131 -21.33 2.14 -10.26
C ARG A 131 -21.28 2.92 -11.57
N ILE A 132 -22.48 3.30 -12.05
CA ILE A 132 -22.64 4.31 -13.08
C ILE A 132 -22.98 5.61 -12.36
N PHE A 133 -22.10 6.60 -12.42
CA PHE A 133 -22.29 7.87 -11.74
C PHE A 133 -23.18 8.79 -12.57
N THR A 134 -24.26 9.29 -11.98
CA THR A 134 -25.19 10.22 -12.63
C THR A 134 -24.64 11.64 -12.70
N SER A 135 -23.71 11.97 -11.80
CA SER A 135 -22.98 13.23 -11.78
C SER A 135 -21.64 13.09 -11.08
N PHE A 136 -20.76 14.07 -11.25
CA PHE A 136 -19.49 14.12 -10.53
C PHE A 136 -19.65 14.16 -9.00
N PHE A 137 -20.77 14.68 -8.51
CA PHE A 137 -21.11 14.77 -7.09
C PHE A 137 -22.05 13.64 -6.62
N ASP A 138 -22.22 12.59 -7.40
CA ASP A 138 -22.95 11.39 -6.98
C ASP A 138 -22.09 10.58 -5.99
N VAL A 139 -22.26 10.87 -4.71
CA VAL A 139 -21.47 10.31 -3.62
C VAL A 139 -22.34 9.67 -2.56
N THR A 140 -21.80 8.65 -1.89
CA THR A 140 -22.42 7.99 -0.74
C THR A 140 -21.68 8.32 0.55
N VAL A 141 -22.34 8.14 1.70
CA VAL A 141 -21.73 8.34 3.02
C VAL A 141 -20.53 7.42 3.20
N LEU A 142 -20.62 6.14 2.77
CA LEU A 142 -19.50 5.19 2.87
C LEU A 142 -18.29 5.59 2.04
N GLU A 143 -18.48 6.20 0.87
CA GLU A 143 -17.37 6.73 0.07
C GLU A 143 -16.68 7.88 0.80
N ILE A 144 -17.44 8.83 1.36
CA ILE A 144 -16.88 9.95 2.11
C ILE A 144 -16.11 9.44 3.35
N VAL A 145 -16.69 8.52 4.10
CA VAL A 145 -16.05 7.91 5.26
C VAL A 145 -14.78 7.15 4.84
N GLY A 146 -14.85 6.35 3.77
CA GLY A 146 -13.72 5.59 3.25
C GLY A 146 -12.53 6.48 2.88
N VAL A 147 -12.75 7.51 2.05
CA VAL A 147 -11.65 8.43 1.65
C VAL A 147 -11.12 9.24 2.84
N SER A 148 -11.97 9.58 3.81
CA SER A 148 -11.54 10.27 5.04
C SER A 148 -10.62 9.39 5.89
N ILE A 149 -10.95 8.11 6.04
CA ILE A 149 -10.11 7.13 6.75
C ILE A 149 -8.79 6.91 5.99
N MET A 150 -8.83 6.80 4.65
CA MET A 150 -7.61 6.70 3.83
C MET A 150 -6.69 7.90 4.07
N ALA A 151 -7.22 9.12 3.99
CA ALA A 151 -6.45 10.34 4.21
C ALA A 151 -5.84 10.41 5.61
N LEU A 152 -6.62 10.06 6.64
CA LEU A 152 -6.15 10.01 8.03
C LEU A 152 -5.03 8.96 8.21
N GLY A 153 -5.17 7.79 7.60
CA GLY A 153 -4.15 6.74 7.62
C GLY A 153 -2.83 7.21 7.02
N ILE A 154 -2.86 7.83 5.84
CA ILE A 154 -1.69 8.40 5.18
C ILE A 154 -1.04 9.50 6.04
N PHE A 155 -1.85 10.37 6.66
CA PHE A 155 -1.36 11.43 7.53
C PHE A 155 -0.64 10.89 8.77
N ILE A 156 -1.27 9.92 9.48
CA ILE A 156 -0.67 9.30 10.67
C ILE A 156 0.64 8.61 10.32
N GLU A 157 0.68 7.85 9.22
CA GLU A 157 1.88 7.15 8.77
C GLU A 157 2.99 8.12 8.40
N ALA A 158 2.69 9.18 7.65
CA ALA A 158 3.66 10.20 7.26
C ALA A 158 4.25 10.92 8.50
N LEU A 159 3.40 11.29 9.46
CA LEU A 159 3.82 11.92 10.69
C LEU A 159 4.69 11.00 11.53
N ALA A 160 4.31 9.73 11.64
CA ALA A 160 5.09 8.71 12.36
C ALA A 160 6.48 8.50 11.73
N ASP A 161 6.55 8.34 10.41
CA ASP A 161 7.82 8.19 9.70
C ASP A 161 8.73 9.42 9.86
N HIS A 162 8.14 10.64 9.83
CA HIS A 162 8.88 11.87 10.10
C HIS A 162 9.44 11.90 11.53
N GLN A 163 8.62 11.59 12.54
CA GLN A 163 9.03 11.57 13.94
C GLN A 163 10.12 10.51 14.18
N LYS A 164 9.97 9.32 13.60
CA LYS A 164 10.97 8.25 13.65
C LYS A 164 12.30 8.68 13.03
N SER A 165 12.24 9.28 11.85
CA SER A 165 13.43 9.76 11.14
C SER A 165 14.16 10.85 11.94
N LYS A 166 13.42 11.77 12.57
CA LYS A 166 13.98 12.80 13.44
C LYS A 166 14.66 12.19 14.67
N SER A 167 14.01 11.26 15.35
CA SER A 167 14.57 10.56 16.52
C SER A 167 15.86 9.80 16.18
N LYS A 168 15.87 9.10 15.04
CA LYS A 168 17.06 8.33 14.58
C LYS A 168 18.21 9.19 14.09
N LYS A 169 17.98 10.46 13.76
CA LYS A 169 19.09 11.43 13.50
C LYS A 169 19.79 11.86 14.79
N ILE A 170 19.06 11.92 15.91
CA ILE A 170 19.61 12.31 17.22
C ILE A 170 20.37 11.14 17.84
N ASP A 171 19.74 9.97 17.91
CA ASP A 171 20.35 8.74 18.43
C ASP A 171 19.89 7.52 17.61
N PRO A 172 20.76 7.01 16.71
CA PRO A 172 20.43 5.85 15.89
C PRO A 172 20.19 4.57 16.68
N SER A 173 20.78 4.46 17.89
CA SER A 173 20.72 3.24 18.71
C SER A 173 19.39 3.11 19.46
N LYS A 174 18.80 4.25 19.88
CA LYS A 174 17.57 4.25 20.69
C LYS A 174 16.30 4.17 19.86
N PRO A 175 15.23 3.51 20.36
CA PRO A 175 13.92 3.56 19.73
C PRO A 175 13.31 4.97 19.79
N ALA A 176 12.43 5.29 18.84
CA ALA A 176 11.66 6.53 18.92
C ALA A 176 10.63 6.42 20.05
N MET A 177 10.61 7.42 20.97
CA MET A 177 9.76 7.44 22.17
C MET A 177 8.96 8.73 22.29
N SER A 178 8.94 9.58 21.25
CA SER A 178 8.28 10.90 21.28
C SER A 178 7.11 10.98 20.29
N GLY A 179 6.19 11.91 20.52
CA GLY A 179 5.03 12.13 19.65
C GLY A 179 4.09 10.92 19.62
N LEU A 180 3.71 10.44 18.45
CA LEU A 180 2.83 9.27 18.27
C LEU A 180 3.40 8.00 18.89
N TYR A 181 4.73 7.88 19.00
CA TYR A 181 5.42 6.75 19.62
C TYR A 181 5.26 6.67 21.15
N LYS A 182 4.66 7.69 21.79
CA LYS A 182 4.22 7.61 23.20
C LYS A 182 2.91 6.86 23.34
N ILE A 183 2.05 6.91 22.32
CA ILE A 183 0.70 6.33 22.34
C ILE A 183 0.71 4.91 21.77
N CYS A 184 1.41 4.72 20.66
CA CYS A 184 1.48 3.45 19.96
C CYS A 184 2.93 3.15 19.59
N ARG A 185 3.35 1.88 19.74
CA ARG A 185 4.74 1.46 19.48
C ARG A 185 5.14 1.50 18.01
N CYS A 186 4.19 1.26 17.11
CA CYS A 186 4.38 1.27 15.66
C CYS A 186 3.29 2.10 14.96
N PRO A 187 3.24 3.42 15.18
CA PRO A 187 2.14 4.25 14.66
C PRO A 187 2.15 4.35 13.13
N ASN A 188 3.30 4.16 12.47
CA ASN A 188 3.40 4.06 11.02
C ASN A 188 2.67 2.82 10.48
N TYR A 189 2.79 1.65 11.12
CA TYR A 189 2.05 0.45 10.73
C TYR A 189 0.56 0.58 11.00
N TYR A 190 0.19 1.24 12.10
CA TYR A 190 -1.21 1.57 12.38
C TYR A 190 -1.81 2.49 11.31
N GLY A 191 -1.07 3.54 10.89
CA GLY A 191 -1.48 4.42 9.80
C GLY A 191 -1.70 3.67 8.49
N GLU A 192 -0.82 2.72 8.16
CA GLU A 192 -0.95 1.87 6.98
C GLU A 192 -2.19 0.96 7.04
N ILE A 193 -2.42 0.29 8.16
CA ILE A 193 -3.65 -0.51 8.37
C ILE A 193 -4.89 0.37 8.22
N LEU A 194 -4.87 1.58 8.80
CA LEU A 194 -5.98 2.51 8.73
C LEU A 194 -6.26 2.96 7.28
N MET A 195 -5.21 3.25 6.50
CA MET A 195 -5.35 3.58 5.08
C MET A 195 -6.07 2.46 4.31
N TRP A 196 -5.67 1.20 4.49
CA TRP A 196 -6.31 0.05 3.83
C TRP A 196 -7.69 -0.27 4.39
N THR A 197 -7.96 0.03 5.66
CA THR A 197 -9.32 0.02 6.23
C THR A 197 -10.21 1.00 5.49
N GLY A 198 -9.70 2.21 5.17
CA GLY A 198 -10.42 3.19 4.37
C GLY A 198 -10.79 2.67 2.98
N VAL A 199 -9.88 1.97 2.29
CA VAL A 199 -10.16 1.31 1.00
C VAL A 199 -11.25 0.25 1.15
N LEU A 200 -11.22 -0.55 2.20
CA LEU A 200 -12.23 -1.57 2.46
C LEU A 200 -13.61 -0.95 2.76
N VAL A 201 -13.66 0.13 3.55
CA VAL A 201 -14.89 0.89 3.82
C VAL A 201 -15.44 1.49 2.53
N PHE A 202 -14.56 2.06 1.68
CA PHE A 202 -14.94 2.57 0.36
C PHE A 202 -15.54 1.46 -0.52
N PHE A 203 -14.94 0.27 -0.54
CA PHE A 203 -15.47 -0.89 -1.26
C PHE A 203 -16.86 -1.30 -0.78
N PHE A 204 -17.16 -1.20 0.51
CA PHE A 204 -18.50 -1.56 1.04
C PHE A 204 -19.64 -0.70 0.50
N THR A 205 -19.36 0.38 -0.23
CA THR A 205 -20.37 1.16 -0.95
C THR A 205 -21.20 0.30 -1.91
N ILE A 206 -20.61 -0.74 -2.48
CA ILE A 206 -21.25 -1.65 -3.44
C ILE A 206 -21.71 -2.97 -2.80
N CYS A 207 -21.74 -3.07 -1.46
CA CYS A 207 -21.98 -4.31 -0.75
C CYS A 207 -23.35 -4.96 -1.03
N THR A 208 -24.35 -4.22 -1.48
CA THR A 208 -25.67 -4.76 -1.76
C THR A 208 -25.78 -5.48 -3.09
N PHE A 209 -24.86 -5.26 -4.03
CA PHE A 209 -24.94 -5.81 -5.39
C PHE A 209 -23.60 -6.37 -5.92
N ALA A 210 -22.51 -6.23 -5.18
CA ALA A 210 -21.22 -6.79 -5.58
C ALA A 210 -21.27 -8.34 -5.56
N PRO A 211 -20.73 -9.03 -6.57
CA PRO A 211 -20.59 -10.47 -6.56
C PRO A 211 -19.59 -10.93 -5.50
N TRP A 212 -19.79 -12.13 -4.95
CA TRP A 212 -19.04 -12.67 -3.81
C TRP A 212 -17.51 -12.68 -4.01
N TRP A 213 -17.03 -12.91 -5.24
CA TRP A 213 -15.59 -12.97 -5.53
C TRP A 213 -14.86 -11.63 -5.34
N MET A 214 -15.55 -10.48 -5.50
CA MET A 214 -14.98 -9.17 -5.20
C MET A 214 -14.66 -9.03 -3.70
N TYR A 215 -15.54 -9.54 -2.83
CA TYR A 215 -15.27 -9.58 -1.39
C TYR A 215 -14.06 -10.43 -1.07
N VAL A 216 -13.96 -11.61 -1.70
CA VAL A 216 -12.81 -12.50 -1.49
C VAL A 216 -11.51 -11.77 -1.81
N ILE A 217 -11.42 -11.10 -2.94
CA ILE A 217 -10.21 -10.34 -3.34
C ILE A 217 -9.91 -9.23 -2.33
N CYS A 218 -10.89 -8.38 -2.01
CA CYS A 218 -10.68 -7.24 -1.11
C CYS A 218 -10.34 -7.68 0.31
N ILE A 219 -11.01 -8.69 0.85
CA ILE A 219 -10.79 -9.19 2.20
C ILE A 219 -9.43 -9.87 2.30
N LEU A 220 -9.05 -10.71 1.33
CA LEU A 220 -7.72 -11.34 1.31
C LEU A 220 -6.60 -10.30 1.18
N ALA A 221 -6.77 -9.29 0.34
CA ALA A 221 -5.82 -8.20 0.22
C ALA A 221 -5.68 -7.42 1.56
N TYR A 222 -6.80 -7.13 2.22
CA TYR A 222 -6.79 -6.46 3.53
C TYR A 222 -6.15 -7.32 4.62
N ILE A 223 -6.52 -8.59 4.74
CA ILE A 223 -5.93 -9.49 5.73
C ILE A 223 -4.43 -9.63 5.51
N SER A 224 -3.98 -9.71 4.25
CA SER A 224 -2.56 -9.85 3.92
C SER A 224 -1.73 -8.68 4.45
N ILE A 225 -2.21 -7.43 4.29
CA ILE A 225 -1.46 -6.25 4.78
C ILE A 225 -1.49 -6.17 6.31
N VAL A 226 -2.63 -6.44 6.94
CA VAL A 226 -2.73 -6.51 8.40
C VAL A 226 -1.74 -7.54 8.97
N TYR A 227 -1.69 -8.73 8.37
CA TYR A 227 -0.75 -9.78 8.76
C TYR A 227 0.71 -9.34 8.63
N VAL A 228 1.07 -8.71 7.49
CA VAL A 228 2.44 -8.19 7.26
C VAL A 228 2.80 -7.12 8.30
N MET A 229 1.89 -6.18 8.58
CA MET A 229 2.13 -5.10 9.55
C MET A 229 2.27 -5.64 10.99
N LEU A 230 1.41 -6.55 11.41
CA LEU A 230 1.48 -7.16 12.74
C LEU A 230 2.76 -7.98 12.92
N ASN A 231 3.16 -8.78 11.93
CA ASN A 231 4.43 -9.52 11.99
C ASN A 231 5.65 -8.59 11.93
N GLY A 232 5.55 -7.47 11.20
CA GLY A 232 6.56 -6.42 11.22
C GLY A 232 6.73 -5.81 12.62
N ALA A 233 5.62 -5.50 13.29
CA ALA A 233 5.62 -4.98 14.66
C ALA A 233 6.27 -5.96 15.64
N LYS A 234 5.87 -7.22 15.63
CA LYS A 234 6.47 -8.28 16.48
C LYS A 234 7.98 -8.40 16.28
N ARG A 235 8.46 -8.37 15.01
CA ARG A 235 9.90 -8.42 14.72
C ARG A 235 10.67 -7.21 15.24
N LEU A 236 10.05 -6.02 15.23
CA LEU A 236 10.67 -4.82 15.80
C LEU A 236 10.73 -4.90 17.33
N GLU A 237 9.73 -5.47 17.97
CA GLU A 237 9.73 -5.68 19.43
C GLU A 237 10.87 -6.60 19.87
N GLY A 238 11.03 -7.76 19.22
CA GLY A 238 12.11 -8.71 19.53
C GLY A 238 13.53 -8.19 19.29
N ARG A 239 13.70 -7.05 18.60
CA ARG A 239 15.00 -6.38 18.42
C ARG A 239 15.25 -5.25 19.42
N GLN A 240 14.24 -4.85 20.19
CA GLN A 240 14.31 -3.74 21.14
C GLN A 240 14.31 -4.20 22.60
N LEU A 241 14.07 -5.50 22.82
CA LEU A 241 14.28 -6.23 24.07
C LEU A 241 15.66 -6.84 24.08
#